data_7c985a83e074a9e3120f58ce504e1fb6
#
_entry.id   7c985a83e074a9e3120f58ce504e1fb6
#
_cell.length_a   1.000
_cell.length_b   1.000
_cell.length_c   1.000
_cell.angle_alpha   90.00
_cell.angle_beta   90.00
_cell.angle_gamma   90.00
#
_symmetry.space_group_name_H-M   'P 1'
#
loop_
_entity.id
_entity.type
_entity.pdbx_description
1 polymer ?
#
loop_
_entity_poly.entity_id
_entity_poly.type
_entity_poly.pdbx_seq_one_letter_code
_entity_poly.pdbx_strand_id
1 'polypeptide(L)'
;MKKILVVDDEENICKLYQEELEEMGYEVTTVQDGSSAIAAIEKARYDLVTLDMRMKGMDGIETLRKMKEKNAALPVIIASAYEEYKNDFGSWASDAYIVKSADTATLRDTVKKILG
;
A
#
# COMPACT_ATOMS: atom_id res chain seq x y z
N MET A 1 8.72 -9.10 13.90
CA MET A 1 7.82 -9.26 12.73
C MET A 1 7.56 -7.91 12.10
N LYS A 2 7.77 -7.80 10.81
CA LYS A 2 7.53 -6.53 10.11
C LYS A 2 6.04 -6.30 9.90
N LYS A 3 5.64 -5.04 9.95
CA LYS A 3 4.24 -4.64 9.86
C LYS A 3 3.93 -3.95 8.55
N ILE A 4 2.87 -4.39 7.89
CA ILE A 4 2.41 -3.83 6.62
C ILE A 4 0.99 -3.29 6.79
N LEU A 5 0.76 -2.08 6.27
CA LEU A 5 -0.56 -1.48 6.21
C LEU A 5 -1.08 -1.61 4.77
N VAL A 6 -2.23 -2.22 4.60
CA VAL A 6 -2.89 -2.36 3.30
C VAL A 6 -4.04 -1.37 3.25
N VAL A 7 -4.01 -0.46 2.27
CA VAL A 7 -5.02 0.59 2.09
C VAL A 7 -5.72 0.38 0.76
N ASP A 8 -6.97 -0.05 0.80
CA ASP A 8 -7.77 -0.31 -0.39
C ASP A 8 -9.24 -0.26 -0.04
N ASP A 9 -10.06 0.41 -0.84
CA ASP A 9 -11.49 0.50 -0.56
C ASP A 9 -12.26 -0.78 -0.95
N GLU A 10 -11.61 -1.70 -1.62
CA GLU A 10 -12.19 -3.01 -1.95
C GLU A 10 -11.86 -4.02 -0.86
N GLU A 11 -12.88 -4.45 -0.13
CA GLU A 11 -12.71 -5.41 0.96
C GLU A 11 -12.06 -6.72 0.49
N ASN A 12 -12.41 -7.18 -0.71
CA ASN A 12 -11.85 -8.42 -1.26
C ASN A 12 -10.34 -8.31 -1.48
N ILE A 13 -9.86 -7.16 -1.93
CA ILE A 13 -8.43 -6.92 -2.12
C ILE A 13 -7.74 -6.87 -0.76
N CYS A 14 -8.32 -6.20 0.22
CA CYS A 14 -7.78 -6.17 1.58
C CYS A 14 -7.59 -7.58 2.13
N LYS A 15 -8.60 -8.45 1.98
CA LYS A 15 -8.52 -9.83 2.44
C LYS A 15 -7.46 -10.64 1.71
N LEU A 16 -7.43 -10.51 0.38
CA LEU A 16 -6.46 -11.22 -0.44
C LEU A 16 -5.03 -10.83 -0.06
N TYR A 17 -4.76 -9.54 0.03
CA TYR A 17 -3.43 -9.04 0.36
C TYR A 17 -3.04 -9.43 1.78
N GLN A 18 -3.98 -9.34 2.71
CA GLN A 18 -3.73 -9.73 4.10
C GLN A 18 -3.33 -11.21 4.18
N GLU A 19 -4.09 -12.09 3.54
CA GLU A 19 -3.78 -13.53 3.55
C GLU A 19 -2.42 -13.82 2.95
N GLU A 20 -2.12 -13.22 1.80
CA GLU A 20 -0.86 -13.46 1.11
C GLU A 20 0.34 -12.95 1.90
N LEU A 21 0.23 -11.77 2.49
CA LEU A 21 1.33 -11.18 3.22
C LEU A 21 1.53 -11.83 4.59
N GLU A 22 0.43 -12.23 5.24
CA GLU A 22 0.53 -12.97 6.50
C GLU A 22 1.17 -14.34 6.29
N GLU A 23 0.90 -14.98 5.16
CA GLU A 23 1.52 -16.24 4.80
C GLU A 23 3.04 -16.09 4.65
N MET A 24 3.51 -14.91 4.23
CA MET A 24 4.93 -14.60 4.14
C MET A 24 5.59 -14.27 5.49
N GLY A 25 4.81 -14.20 6.56
CA GLY A 25 5.32 -13.94 7.90
C GLY A 25 5.21 -12.49 8.36
N TYR A 26 4.46 -11.65 7.67
CA TYR A 26 4.27 -10.26 8.06
C TYR A 26 3.01 -10.08 8.91
N GLU A 27 3.01 -9.05 9.73
CA GLU A 27 1.80 -8.63 10.46
C GLU A 27 1.09 -7.59 9.60
N VAL A 28 -0.19 -7.80 9.31
CA VAL A 28 -0.93 -6.97 8.36
C VAL A 28 -2.13 -6.32 9.01
N THR A 29 -2.26 -5.01 8.79
CA THR A 29 -3.45 -4.23 9.15
C THR A 29 -4.06 -3.71 7.86
N THR A 30 -5.38 -3.75 7.76
CA THR A 30 -6.09 -3.24 6.58
C THR A 30 -6.96 -2.06 6.96
N VAL A 31 -7.00 -1.05 6.09
CA VAL A 31 -7.92 0.08 6.18
C VAL A 31 -8.48 0.35 4.79
N GLN A 32 -9.63 1.02 4.71
CA GLN A 32 -10.35 1.16 3.45
C GLN A 32 -10.44 2.58 2.91
N ASP A 33 -9.77 3.53 3.53
CA ASP A 33 -9.75 4.91 3.06
C ASP A 33 -8.48 5.63 3.50
N GLY A 34 -8.23 6.78 2.86
CA GLY A 34 -7.00 7.54 3.11
C GLY A 34 -6.93 8.13 4.51
N SER A 35 -8.06 8.61 5.04
CA SER A 35 -8.09 9.19 6.39
C SER A 35 -7.74 8.14 7.45
N SER A 36 -8.29 6.94 7.30
CA SER A 36 -7.98 5.84 8.21
C SER A 36 -6.51 5.43 8.10
N ALA A 37 -5.96 5.48 6.88
CA ALA A 37 -4.55 5.17 6.67
C ALA A 37 -3.64 6.17 7.39
N ILE A 38 -3.94 7.47 7.28
CA ILE A 38 -3.16 8.50 7.97
C ILE A 38 -3.25 8.32 9.48
N ALA A 39 -4.45 8.07 9.99
CA ALA A 39 -4.64 7.82 11.42
C ALA A 39 -3.84 6.60 11.89
N ALA A 40 -3.79 5.55 11.08
CA ALA A 40 -3.06 4.34 11.42
C ALA A 40 -1.55 4.60 11.54
N ILE A 41 -0.96 5.32 10.59
CA ILE A 41 0.49 5.58 10.64
C ILE A 41 0.88 6.56 11.74
N GLU A 42 -0.07 7.34 12.25
CA GLU A 42 0.16 8.22 13.39
C GLU A 42 0.16 7.44 14.71
N LYS A 43 -0.61 6.35 14.76
CA LYS A 43 -0.77 5.56 15.99
C LYS A 43 0.24 4.45 16.15
N ALA A 44 0.77 3.92 15.06
CA ALA A 44 1.65 2.78 15.08
C ALA A 44 2.70 2.90 13.98
N ARG A 45 3.82 2.21 14.17
CA ARG A 45 4.87 2.17 13.18
C ARG A 45 4.62 1.04 12.20
N TYR A 46 4.70 1.35 10.92
CA TYR A 46 4.62 0.37 9.84
C TYR A 46 5.93 0.37 9.05
N ASP A 47 6.26 -0.80 8.52
CA ASP A 47 7.48 -0.97 7.74
C ASP A 47 7.24 -0.81 6.24
N LEU A 48 5.98 -0.91 5.83
CA LEU A 48 5.57 -0.77 4.43
C LEU A 48 4.08 -0.49 4.35
N VAL A 49 3.67 0.26 3.33
CA VAL A 49 2.26 0.51 3.02
C VAL A 49 1.99 0.10 1.58
N THR A 50 0.89 -0.62 1.34
CA THR A 50 0.35 -0.77 -0.01
C THR A 50 -0.86 0.14 -0.13
N LEU A 51 -0.95 0.92 -1.20
CA LEU A 51 -1.90 2.02 -1.31
C LEU A 51 -2.61 1.99 -2.66
N ASP A 52 -3.94 1.92 -2.62
CA ASP A 52 -4.76 2.00 -3.83
C ASP A 52 -4.81 3.44 -4.35
N MET A 53 -4.77 3.59 -5.68
CA MET A 53 -4.83 4.91 -6.32
C MET A 53 -6.21 5.54 -6.25
N ARG A 54 -7.26 4.72 -6.41
CA ARG A 54 -8.63 5.23 -6.43
C ARG A 54 -9.40 4.81 -5.19
N MET A 55 -9.73 5.80 -4.37
CA MET A 55 -10.51 5.59 -3.15
C MET A 55 -11.53 6.72 -3.01
N LYS A 56 -12.62 6.43 -2.32
CA LYS A 56 -13.61 7.45 -1.97
C LYS A 56 -13.00 8.44 -0.98
N GLY A 57 -13.32 9.72 -1.14
CA GLY A 57 -12.80 10.78 -0.27
C GLY A 57 -11.39 11.16 -0.67
N MET A 58 -10.43 10.95 0.22
CA MET A 58 -9.03 11.25 -0.06
C MET A 58 -8.47 10.20 -1.01
N ASP A 59 -8.02 10.62 -2.20
CA ASP A 59 -7.48 9.70 -3.19
C ASP A 59 -6.06 9.22 -2.83
N GLY A 60 -5.55 8.25 -3.62
CA GLY A 60 -4.27 7.65 -3.35
C GLY A 60 -3.10 8.63 -3.41
N ILE A 61 -3.13 9.60 -4.34
CA ILE A 61 -2.05 10.58 -4.49
C ILE A 61 -1.99 11.50 -3.27
N GLU A 62 -3.14 12.00 -2.84
CA GLU A 62 -3.19 12.86 -1.66
C GLU A 62 -2.76 12.10 -0.41
N THR A 63 -3.22 10.85 -0.29
CA THR A 63 -2.82 9.99 0.83
C THR A 63 -1.31 9.74 0.82
N LEU A 64 -0.73 9.44 -0.33
CA LEU A 64 0.71 9.23 -0.47
C LEU A 64 1.49 10.47 -0.03
N ARG A 65 1.06 11.64 -0.50
CA ARG A 65 1.72 12.89 -0.16
C ARG A 65 1.72 13.12 1.36
N LYS A 66 0.56 12.92 1.99
CA LYS A 66 0.44 13.10 3.44
C LYS A 66 1.26 12.07 4.22
N MET A 67 1.31 10.84 3.75
CA MET A 67 2.15 9.81 4.38
C MET A 67 3.62 10.19 4.33
N LYS A 68 4.10 10.65 3.18
CA LYS A 68 5.49 11.04 3.00
C LYS A 68 5.84 12.30 3.79
N GLU A 69 4.90 13.21 3.98
CA GLU A 69 5.10 14.38 4.85
C GLU A 69 5.33 13.95 6.30
N LYS A 70 4.63 12.91 6.76
CA LYS A 70 4.76 12.40 8.13
C LYS A 70 6.00 11.55 8.32
N ASN A 71 6.35 10.76 7.30
CA ASN A 71 7.51 9.88 7.35
C ASN A 71 8.03 9.66 5.93
N ALA A 72 9.00 10.47 5.53
CA ALA A 72 9.57 10.39 4.17
C ALA A 72 10.27 9.06 3.90
N ALA A 73 10.71 8.36 4.93
CA ALA A 73 11.40 7.09 4.79
C ALA A 73 10.47 5.88 4.70
N LEU A 74 9.16 6.07 4.94
CA LEU A 74 8.19 4.96 4.90
C LEU A 74 8.03 4.46 3.47
N PRO A 75 8.35 3.19 3.18
CA PRO A 75 8.14 2.64 1.84
C PRO A 75 6.65 2.52 1.51
N VAL A 76 6.25 3.00 0.34
CA VAL A 76 4.88 2.92 -0.13
C VAL A 76 4.85 2.30 -1.52
N ILE A 77 4.06 1.24 -1.67
CA ILE A 77 3.80 0.60 -2.95
C ILE A 77 2.42 1.06 -3.40
N ILE A 78 2.32 1.66 -4.60
CA ILE A 78 1.03 1.93 -5.20
C ILE A 78 0.53 0.65 -5.85
N ALA A 79 -0.69 0.24 -5.52
CA ALA A 79 -1.36 -0.91 -6.13
C ALA A 79 -2.63 -0.42 -6.81
N SER A 80 -2.70 -0.53 -8.13
CA SER A 80 -3.81 0.02 -8.91
C SER A 80 -4.32 -0.98 -9.94
N ALA A 81 -5.61 -0.90 -10.25
CA ALA A 81 -6.19 -1.67 -11.36
C ALA A 81 -5.76 -1.11 -12.73
N TYR A 82 -5.13 0.06 -12.76
CA TYR A 82 -4.85 0.78 -13.98
C TYR A 82 -3.34 0.96 -14.19
N GLU A 83 -2.82 0.38 -15.27
CA GLU A 83 -1.41 0.48 -15.63
C GLU A 83 -1.02 1.90 -16.05
N GLU A 84 -1.97 2.66 -16.58
CA GLU A 84 -1.72 4.02 -17.09
C GLU A 84 -1.21 5.00 -16.04
N TYR A 85 -1.47 4.75 -14.75
CA TYR A 85 -0.98 5.62 -13.68
C TYR A 85 0.48 5.38 -13.33
N LYS A 86 1.06 4.33 -13.85
CA LYS A 86 2.43 3.94 -13.53
C LYS A 86 3.45 5.01 -13.89
N ASN A 87 3.25 5.70 -15.00
CA ASN A 87 4.19 6.72 -15.50
C ASN A 87 3.91 8.11 -14.95
N ASP A 88 2.71 8.36 -14.41
CA ASP A 88 2.34 9.70 -13.98
C ASP A 88 2.75 9.98 -12.54
N PHE A 89 2.27 9.19 -11.60
CA PHE A 89 2.40 9.52 -10.18
C PHE A 89 3.26 8.53 -9.40
N GLY A 90 3.19 7.27 -9.74
CA GLY A 90 3.86 6.23 -8.99
C GLY A 90 5.37 6.26 -9.10
N SER A 91 5.89 6.87 -10.17
CA SER A 91 7.31 6.76 -10.49
C SER A 91 8.21 7.66 -9.66
N TRP A 92 7.69 8.73 -9.08
CA TRP A 92 8.57 9.65 -8.37
C TRP A 92 8.16 9.94 -6.91
N ALA A 93 6.99 9.50 -6.50
CA ALA A 93 6.54 9.70 -5.13
C ALA A 93 6.42 8.38 -4.35
N SER A 94 6.17 7.26 -5.04
CA SER A 94 6.10 5.95 -4.40
C SER A 94 7.41 5.17 -4.60
N ASP A 95 7.60 4.16 -3.77
CA ASP A 95 8.79 3.30 -3.86
C ASP A 95 8.62 2.20 -4.90
N ALA A 96 7.38 1.88 -5.25
CA ALA A 96 7.07 0.93 -6.31
C ALA A 96 5.63 1.11 -6.78
N TYR A 97 5.33 0.62 -7.96
CA TYR A 97 3.99 0.63 -8.52
C TYR A 97 3.68 -0.77 -9.05
N ILE A 98 2.55 -1.34 -8.65
CA ILE A 98 2.11 -2.64 -9.17
C ILE A 98 0.69 -2.52 -9.70
N VAL A 99 0.36 -3.37 -10.68
CA VAL A 99 -1.00 -3.47 -11.20
C VAL A 99 -1.71 -4.60 -10.43
N LYS A 100 -2.89 -4.30 -9.90
CA LYS A 100 -3.68 -5.28 -9.15
C LYS A 100 -4.08 -6.44 -10.06
N SER A 101 -4.00 -7.65 -9.54
CA SER A 101 -4.35 -8.86 -10.27
C SER A 101 -4.71 -9.96 -9.26
N ALA A 102 -5.44 -10.97 -9.72
CA ALA A 102 -5.72 -12.15 -8.91
C ALA A 102 -4.44 -12.92 -8.60
N ASP A 103 -3.42 -12.77 -9.45
CA ASP A 103 -2.09 -13.32 -9.21
C ASP A 103 -1.31 -12.34 -8.34
N THR A 104 -0.97 -12.76 -7.14
CA THR A 104 -0.28 -11.92 -6.16
C THR A 104 1.24 -12.03 -6.23
N ALA A 105 1.79 -12.70 -7.24
CA ALA A 105 3.23 -12.89 -7.36
C ALA A 105 3.99 -11.57 -7.39
N THR A 106 3.52 -10.59 -8.17
CA THR A 106 4.17 -9.28 -8.26
C THR A 106 4.16 -8.56 -6.92
N LEU A 107 3.03 -8.61 -6.19
CA LEU A 107 2.95 -8.05 -4.86
C LEU A 107 3.98 -8.68 -3.93
N ARG A 108 4.01 -10.00 -3.88
CA ARG A 108 4.90 -10.75 -2.99
C ARG A 108 6.37 -10.46 -3.31
N ASP A 109 6.73 -10.48 -4.58
CA ASP A 109 8.10 -10.21 -5.01
C ASP A 109 8.52 -8.78 -4.67
N THR A 110 7.64 -7.80 -4.88
CA THR A 110 7.92 -6.40 -4.60
C THR A 110 8.10 -6.16 -3.10
N VAL A 111 7.21 -6.73 -2.28
CA VAL A 111 7.31 -6.61 -0.82
C VAL A 111 8.61 -7.24 -0.33
N LYS A 112 8.94 -8.41 -0.80
CA LYS A 112 10.16 -9.10 -0.41
C LYS A 112 11.41 -8.30 -0.79
N LYS A 113 11.39 -7.69 -1.97
CA LYS A 113 12.50 -6.86 -2.45
C LYS A 113 12.74 -5.64 -1.55
N ILE A 114 11.66 -5.02 -1.08
CA ILE A 114 11.75 -3.82 -0.24
C ILE A 114 12.09 -4.17 1.20
N LEU A 115 11.46 -5.20 1.76
CA LEU A 115 11.63 -5.56 3.17
C LEU A 115 12.72 -6.61 3.42
N GLY A 116 13.18 -7.25 2.38
CA GLY A 116 14.18 -8.30 2.52
C GLY A 116 13.53 -9.61 2.86
#